data_83074d8569870a8593cb1d4b36577891
#
_entry.id   83074d8569870a8593cb1d4b36577891
#
_cell.length_a   1.000
_cell.length_b   1.000
_cell.length_c   1.000
_cell.angle_alpha   90.00
_cell.angle_beta   90.00
_cell.angle_gamma   90.00
#
_symmetry.space_group_name_H-M   'P 1'
#
loop_
_entity.id
_entity.type
_entity.pdbx_description
1 polymer ?
#
loop_
_entity_poly.entity_id
_entity_poly.type
_entity_poly.pdbx_seq_one_letter_code
_entity_poly.pdbx_strand_id
1 'polypeptide(L)'
;MKTFPKLLLTAVLALFASRLGAAELNVAAAASLTDALQEIKTAYEKSGGDTIVLNLGASSALARQIEEGAPVDLFLSADEAHMDTLEKRGRVLAGTRRSVLSNTLVVVVPVDSRLRIASPADLVNPKIRHLALAEPRSVPAGIYAREYLRGLKLWDQVIDRVVPTENVRGALAAVETGNADAGIVYKTDAGISKKVRVAFEVPRAEGPRISYPFAVIAGSKRREAARRFLAYLEAPAALAIFAKYGFLIPS
;
A
#
# COMPACT_ATOMS: atom_id res chain seq x y z
N MET A 1 19.53 -21.33 78.49
CA MET A 1 18.68 -20.43 77.71
C MET A 1 19.32 -20.20 76.37
N LYS A 2 18.81 -20.81 75.28
CA LYS A 2 19.37 -20.72 73.94
C LYS A 2 18.46 -19.84 73.12
N THR A 3 18.95 -18.67 72.69
CA THR A 3 18.29 -17.71 71.82
C THR A 3 18.44 -18.15 70.38
N PHE A 4 17.32 -18.41 69.65
CA PHE A 4 17.26 -18.66 68.24
C PHE A 4 17.26 -17.33 67.46
N PRO A 5 18.07 -17.15 66.41
CA PRO A 5 17.96 -15.99 65.54
C PRO A 5 16.80 -16.17 64.55
N LYS A 6 15.97 -15.11 64.45
CA LYS A 6 14.90 -14.99 63.42
C LYS A 6 15.53 -14.89 62.04
N LEU A 7 15.25 -15.89 61.21
CA LEU A 7 15.60 -15.87 59.79
C LEU A 7 14.60 -14.95 59.09
N LEU A 8 15.10 -13.80 58.59
CA LEU A 8 14.34 -12.92 57.72
C LEU A 8 14.26 -13.59 56.31
N LEU A 9 13.10 -14.13 55.98
CA LEU A 9 12.84 -14.67 54.66
C LEU A 9 12.46 -13.50 53.74
N THR A 10 13.50 -12.95 53.07
CA THR A 10 13.31 -11.92 52.03
C THR A 10 12.75 -12.60 50.78
N ALA A 11 11.44 -12.49 50.57
CA ALA A 11 10.83 -12.92 49.34
C ALA A 11 11.27 -11.98 48.20
N VAL A 12 12.23 -12.43 47.41
CA VAL A 12 12.54 -11.81 46.10
C VAL A 12 11.41 -12.14 45.15
N LEU A 13 10.47 -11.21 45.03
CA LEU A 13 9.45 -11.25 44.03
C LEU A 13 10.11 -10.94 42.67
N ALA A 14 10.61 -11.98 42.00
CA ALA A 14 11.11 -11.87 40.64
C ALA A 14 9.91 -11.48 39.78
N LEU A 15 9.83 -10.20 39.41
CA LEU A 15 8.96 -9.75 38.32
C LEU A 15 9.46 -10.47 37.03
N PHE A 16 8.85 -11.60 36.73
CA PHE A 16 8.84 -12.14 35.40
C PHE A 16 8.03 -11.17 34.53
N ALA A 17 8.68 -10.10 34.07
CA ALA A 17 8.22 -9.40 32.88
C ALA A 17 8.27 -10.44 31.76
N SER A 18 7.17 -11.12 31.51
CA SER A 18 6.95 -11.92 30.32
C SER A 18 7.24 -10.97 29.14
N ARG A 19 8.45 -11.04 28.58
CA ARG A 19 8.64 -10.54 27.22
C ARG A 19 7.68 -11.39 26.41
N LEU A 20 6.52 -10.85 26.08
CA LEU A 20 5.73 -11.41 25.00
C LEU A 20 6.72 -11.53 23.85
N GLY A 21 7.06 -12.76 23.46
CA GLY A 21 7.94 -12.97 22.32
C GLY A 21 7.38 -12.20 21.15
N ALA A 22 8.25 -11.56 20.37
CA ALA A 22 7.84 -10.83 19.18
C ALA A 22 6.95 -11.75 18.34
N ALA A 23 5.73 -11.30 18.05
CA ALA A 23 4.82 -12.05 17.19
C ALA A 23 5.27 -11.87 15.72
N GLU A 24 5.02 -12.87 14.89
CA GLU A 24 5.16 -12.74 13.45
C GLU A 24 3.82 -12.29 12.87
N LEU A 25 3.76 -11.10 12.26
CA LEU A 25 2.57 -10.52 11.66
C LEU A 25 2.60 -10.64 10.15
N ASN A 26 1.58 -11.26 9.58
CA ASN A 26 1.35 -11.34 8.14
C ASN A 26 0.57 -10.10 7.68
N VAL A 27 1.24 -9.21 6.93
CA VAL A 27 0.68 -7.96 6.42
C VAL A 27 0.48 -8.07 4.92
N ALA A 28 -0.76 -8.11 4.48
CA ALA A 28 -1.13 -8.00 3.07
C ALA A 28 -1.22 -6.52 2.69
N ALA A 29 -0.44 -6.06 1.72
CA ALA A 29 -0.36 -4.65 1.37
C ALA A 29 -0.29 -4.40 -0.14
N ALA A 30 -0.92 -3.31 -0.58
CA ALA A 30 -0.86 -2.87 -1.96
C ALA A 30 0.58 -2.69 -2.44
N ALA A 31 0.88 -3.13 -3.66
CA ALA A 31 2.22 -3.13 -4.24
C ALA A 31 2.89 -1.74 -4.24
N SER A 32 2.10 -0.66 -4.35
CA SER A 32 2.61 0.72 -4.28
C SER A 32 3.22 1.09 -2.92
N LEU A 33 2.91 0.35 -1.86
CA LEU A 33 3.44 0.57 -0.50
C LEU A 33 4.81 -0.10 -0.27
N THR A 34 5.31 -0.88 -1.22
CA THR A 34 6.48 -1.77 -1.05
C THR A 34 7.67 -1.08 -0.38
N ASP A 35 8.18 0.00 -0.98
CA ASP A 35 9.44 0.61 -0.53
C ASP A 35 9.29 1.29 0.83
N ALA A 36 8.17 2.00 1.03
CA ALA A 36 7.87 2.62 2.32
C ALA A 36 7.70 1.58 3.43
N LEU A 37 6.98 0.47 3.16
CA LEU A 37 6.78 -0.59 4.14
C LEU A 37 8.05 -1.36 4.46
N GLN A 38 8.97 -1.53 3.53
CA GLN A 38 10.28 -2.15 3.83
C GLN A 38 11.09 -1.30 4.82
N GLU A 39 11.10 0.01 4.63
CA GLU A 39 11.78 0.93 5.57
C GLU A 39 11.06 0.97 6.93
N ILE A 40 9.73 1.06 6.93
CA ILE A 40 8.90 1.03 8.14
C ILE A 40 9.09 -0.27 8.91
N LYS A 41 9.04 -1.44 8.22
CA LYS A 41 9.32 -2.75 8.81
C LYS A 41 10.65 -2.75 9.54
N THR A 42 11.72 -2.31 8.85
CA THR A 42 13.07 -2.27 9.43
C THR A 42 13.12 -1.40 10.67
N ALA A 43 12.48 -0.22 10.66
CA ALA A 43 12.43 0.68 11.79
C ALA A 43 11.62 0.11 12.97
N TYR A 44 10.47 -0.51 12.69
CA TYR A 44 9.59 -1.11 13.69
C TYR A 44 10.26 -2.28 14.40
N GLU A 45 10.82 -3.23 13.65
CA GLU A 45 11.50 -4.40 14.19
C GLU A 45 12.73 -3.99 15.01
N LYS A 46 13.50 -3.01 14.54
CA LYS A 46 14.66 -2.46 15.28
C LYS A 46 14.27 -1.80 16.59
N SER A 47 13.09 -1.22 16.67
CA SER A 47 12.57 -0.61 17.91
C SER A 47 12.06 -1.63 18.94
N GLY A 48 12.18 -2.92 18.67
CA GLY A 48 11.69 -4.01 19.52
C GLY A 48 10.24 -4.39 19.26
N GLY A 49 9.70 -4.02 18.09
CA GLY A 49 8.39 -4.43 17.62
C GLY A 49 8.32 -5.89 17.19
N ASP A 50 7.11 -6.30 16.78
CA ASP A 50 6.84 -7.63 16.25
C ASP A 50 7.52 -7.82 14.88
N THR A 51 7.82 -9.06 14.48
CA THR A 51 8.36 -9.38 13.14
C THR A 51 7.28 -9.19 12.08
N ILE A 52 7.58 -8.50 10.99
CA ILE A 52 6.62 -8.22 9.91
C ILE A 52 6.94 -9.06 8.68
N VAL A 53 5.98 -9.84 8.23
CA VAL A 53 6.03 -10.58 6.95
C VAL A 53 5.11 -9.88 5.96
N LEU A 54 5.70 -9.28 4.91
CA LEU A 54 4.96 -8.53 3.89
C LEU A 54 4.54 -9.47 2.75
N ASN A 55 3.24 -9.51 2.45
CA ASN A 55 2.66 -10.05 1.23
C ASN A 55 2.20 -8.87 0.36
N LEU A 56 2.93 -8.60 -0.71
CA LEU A 56 2.77 -7.40 -1.53
C LEU A 56 2.13 -7.75 -2.89
N GLY A 57 1.05 -7.07 -3.25
CA GLY A 57 0.35 -7.37 -4.50
C GLY A 57 -0.77 -6.38 -4.81
N ALA A 58 -1.60 -6.71 -5.79
CA ALA A 58 -2.81 -5.95 -6.06
C ALA A 58 -3.80 -6.08 -4.89
N SER A 59 -4.41 -4.96 -4.46
CA SER A 59 -5.40 -4.97 -3.39
C SER A 59 -6.56 -5.93 -3.68
N SER A 60 -6.97 -6.05 -4.94
CA SER A 60 -8.01 -6.99 -5.38
C SER A 60 -7.65 -8.46 -5.16
N ALA A 61 -6.41 -8.84 -5.49
CA ALA A 61 -5.94 -10.22 -5.28
C ALA A 61 -5.79 -10.54 -3.79
N LEU A 62 -5.23 -9.61 -3.03
CA LEU A 62 -5.06 -9.74 -1.58
C LEU A 62 -6.40 -9.80 -0.85
N ALA A 63 -7.37 -8.95 -1.23
CA ALA A 63 -8.71 -8.99 -0.66
C ALA A 63 -9.38 -10.34 -0.90
N ARG A 64 -9.28 -10.89 -2.12
CA ARG A 64 -9.81 -12.23 -2.43
C ARG A 64 -9.13 -13.32 -1.60
N GLN A 65 -7.81 -13.29 -1.44
CA GLN A 65 -7.09 -14.24 -0.56
C GLN A 65 -7.62 -14.18 0.89
N ILE A 66 -7.87 -12.98 1.41
CA ILE A 66 -8.44 -12.78 2.75
C ILE A 66 -9.86 -13.34 2.84
N GLU A 67 -10.68 -13.15 1.81
CA GLU A 67 -12.03 -13.74 1.73
C GLU A 67 -11.98 -15.26 1.75
N GLU A 68 -11.02 -15.84 1.05
CA GLU A 68 -10.77 -17.28 0.98
C GLU A 68 -10.11 -17.85 2.25
N GLY A 69 -9.78 -17.00 3.23
CA GLY A 69 -9.28 -17.42 4.54
C GLY A 69 -7.77 -17.44 4.68
N ALA A 70 -7.04 -16.74 3.83
CA ALA A 70 -5.60 -16.58 4.02
C ALA A 70 -5.26 -16.03 5.41
N PRO A 71 -4.19 -16.53 6.06
CA PRO A 71 -3.80 -16.15 7.42
C PRO A 71 -3.13 -14.77 7.44
N VAL A 72 -3.92 -13.71 7.25
CA VAL A 72 -3.49 -12.31 7.24
C VAL A 72 -3.88 -11.65 8.56
N ASP A 73 -2.99 -10.85 9.12
CA ASP A 73 -3.22 -10.09 10.35
C ASP A 73 -3.65 -8.64 10.07
N LEU A 74 -3.04 -8.00 9.05
CA LEU A 74 -3.41 -6.65 8.59
C LEU A 74 -3.58 -6.62 7.08
N PHE A 75 -4.51 -5.77 6.62
CA PHE A 75 -4.68 -5.45 5.22
C PHE A 75 -4.54 -3.95 4.98
N LEU A 76 -3.67 -3.58 4.04
CA LEU A 76 -3.36 -2.20 3.66
C LEU A 76 -3.73 -2.04 2.17
N SER A 77 -4.95 -1.59 1.92
CA SER A 77 -5.49 -1.45 0.57
C SER A 77 -5.08 -0.12 -0.07
N ALA A 78 -5.10 -0.07 -1.41
CA ALA A 78 -4.94 1.16 -2.19
C ALA A 78 -6.28 1.74 -2.68
N ASP A 79 -7.40 1.23 -2.19
CA ASP A 79 -8.73 1.79 -2.38
C ASP A 79 -9.68 1.42 -1.23
N GLU A 80 -10.77 2.18 -1.14
CA GLU A 80 -11.82 1.93 -0.16
C GLU A 80 -12.72 0.74 -0.57
N ALA A 81 -12.94 0.50 -1.86
CA ALA A 81 -13.91 -0.47 -2.36
C ALA A 81 -13.58 -1.92 -1.94
N HIS A 82 -12.30 -2.31 -2.00
CA HIS A 82 -11.87 -3.63 -1.54
C HIS A 82 -11.96 -3.75 -0.01
N MET A 83 -11.65 -2.68 0.72
CA MET A 83 -11.82 -2.66 2.17
C MET A 83 -13.30 -2.72 2.56
N ASP A 84 -14.19 -1.99 1.88
CA ASP A 84 -15.64 -2.03 2.08
C ASP A 84 -16.19 -3.45 1.89
N THR A 85 -15.70 -4.14 0.86
CA THR A 85 -16.12 -5.52 0.56
C THR A 85 -15.75 -6.45 1.71
N LEU A 86 -14.53 -6.36 2.23
CA LEU A 86 -14.07 -7.16 3.37
C LEU A 86 -14.85 -6.81 4.66
N GLU A 87 -15.09 -5.54 4.90
CA GLU A 87 -15.83 -5.07 6.08
C GLU A 87 -17.27 -5.56 6.06
N LYS A 88 -17.99 -5.44 4.93
CA LYS A 88 -19.33 -5.97 4.74
C LYS A 88 -19.44 -7.47 4.93
N ARG A 89 -18.37 -8.21 4.65
CA ARG A 89 -18.26 -9.65 4.88
C ARG A 89 -17.75 -10.03 6.28
N GLY A 90 -17.63 -9.06 7.18
CA GLY A 90 -17.14 -9.29 8.55
C GLY A 90 -15.67 -9.72 8.64
N ARG A 91 -14.87 -9.47 7.61
CA ARG A 91 -13.44 -9.81 7.58
C ARG A 91 -12.55 -8.77 8.23
N VAL A 92 -13.05 -7.55 8.45
CA VAL A 92 -12.34 -6.46 9.13
C VAL A 92 -12.72 -6.45 10.61
N LEU A 93 -11.73 -6.32 11.48
CA LEU A 93 -11.96 -6.17 12.91
C LEU A 93 -12.58 -4.79 13.20
N ALA A 94 -13.77 -4.80 13.78
CA ALA A 94 -14.53 -3.58 14.04
C ALA A 94 -13.70 -2.50 14.77
N GLY A 95 -13.82 -1.26 14.33
CA GLY A 95 -13.16 -0.10 14.91
C GLY A 95 -11.66 0.03 14.59
N THR A 96 -11.11 -0.81 13.68
CA THR A 96 -9.68 -0.73 13.31
C THR A 96 -9.41 -0.10 11.96
N ARG A 97 -10.42 0.08 11.11
CA ARG A 97 -10.24 0.71 9.80
C ARG A 97 -9.86 2.18 9.94
N ARG A 98 -8.83 2.60 9.23
CA ARG A 98 -8.34 3.98 9.12
C ARG A 98 -7.91 4.27 7.70
N SER A 99 -8.32 5.41 7.14
CA SER A 99 -7.82 5.91 5.85
C SER A 99 -6.59 6.77 6.11
N VAL A 100 -5.40 6.19 5.95
CA VAL A 100 -4.13 6.76 6.46
C VAL A 100 -3.43 7.61 5.42
N LEU A 101 -3.51 7.24 4.13
CA LEU A 101 -2.71 7.84 3.08
C LEU A 101 -3.57 8.20 1.86
N SER A 102 -3.04 9.07 1.03
CA SER A 102 -3.53 9.37 -0.31
C SER A 102 -2.37 9.41 -1.32
N ASN A 103 -2.68 9.53 -2.61
CA ASN A 103 -1.70 9.56 -3.69
C ASN A 103 -2.21 10.40 -4.87
N THR A 104 -1.38 10.52 -5.91
CA THR A 104 -1.72 11.20 -7.16
C THR A 104 -1.42 10.28 -8.33
N LEU A 105 -2.24 10.27 -9.38
CA LEU A 105 -1.92 9.60 -10.63
C LEU A 105 -0.95 10.45 -11.45
N VAL A 106 -0.03 9.76 -12.13
CA VAL A 106 0.88 10.37 -13.09
C VAL A 106 0.94 9.54 -14.36
N VAL A 107 1.14 10.21 -15.48
CA VAL A 107 1.55 9.57 -16.74
C VAL A 107 3.06 9.52 -16.78
N VAL A 108 3.61 8.34 -16.95
CA VAL A 108 5.04 8.10 -17.10
C VAL A 108 5.39 7.63 -18.50
N VAL A 109 6.59 7.98 -18.94
CA VAL A 109 7.22 7.48 -20.17
C VAL A 109 8.66 7.07 -19.87
N PRO A 110 9.33 6.24 -20.69
CA PRO A 110 10.75 5.99 -20.54
C PRO A 110 11.54 7.30 -20.45
N VAL A 111 12.61 7.32 -19.67
CA VAL A 111 13.39 8.55 -19.39
C VAL A 111 13.96 9.19 -20.66
N ASP A 112 14.33 8.37 -21.66
CA ASP A 112 14.87 8.76 -22.95
C ASP A 112 13.80 8.98 -24.04
N SER A 113 12.53 8.77 -23.71
CA SER A 113 11.41 8.94 -24.65
C SER A 113 11.28 10.39 -25.11
N ARG A 114 11.07 10.55 -26.41
CA ARG A 114 10.78 11.86 -27.05
C ARG A 114 9.29 12.21 -27.06
N LEU A 115 8.44 11.35 -26.50
CA LEU A 115 7.02 11.64 -26.37
C LEU A 115 6.80 12.85 -25.47
N ARG A 116 6.00 13.79 -25.97
CA ARG A 116 5.52 14.95 -25.19
C ARG A 116 4.07 14.70 -24.84
N ILE A 117 3.78 14.66 -23.57
CA ILE A 117 2.43 14.50 -22.99
C ILE A 117 2.27 15.67 -22.03
N ALA A 118 1.61 16.73 -22.51
CA ALA A 118 1.35 17.93 -21.74
C ALA A 118 -0.05 17.93 -21.12
N SER A 119 -0.92 17.04 -21.62
CA SER A 119 -2.29 16.87 -21.17
C SER A 119 -2.74 15.41 -21.31
N PRO A 120 -3.81 14.98 -20.63
CA PRO A 120 -4.38 13.64 -20.81
C PRO A 120 -4.83 13.35 -22.26
N ALA A 121 -5.22 14.39 -23.00
CA ALA A 121 -5.64 14.25 -24.39
C ALA A 121 -4.48 13.77 -25.30
N ASP A 122 -3.23 14.02 -24.91
CA ASP A 122 -2.06 13.55 -25.68
C ASP A 122 -1.90 12.03 -25.63
N LEU A 123 -2.61 11.33 -24.73
CA LEU A 123 -2.63 9.86 -24.66
C LEU A 123 -3.29 9.24 -25.90
N VAL A 124 -4.10 9.98 -26.66
CA VAL A 124 -4.67 9.48 -27.91
C VAL A 124 -3.68 9.54 -29.09
N ASN A 125 -2.49 10.12 -28.89
CA ASN A 125 -1.46 10.18 -29.93
C ASN A 125 -1.14 8.76 -30.47
N PRO A 126 -1.16 8.55 -31.82
CA PRO A 126 -0.92 7.25 -32.42
C PRO A 126 0.51 6.71 -32.19
N LYS A 127 1.44 7.54 -31.74
CA LYS A 127 2.78 7.10 -31.33
C LYS A 127 2.77 6.31 -30.01
N ILE A 128 1.71 6.42 -29.21
CA ILE A 128 1.49 5.61 -28.01
C ILE A 128 0.71 4.37 -28.45
N ARG A 129 1.41 3.30 -28.76
CA ARG A 129 0.83 2.03 -29.20
C ARG A 129 0.49 1.11 -28.03
N HIS A 130 1.26 1.22 -26.93
CA HIS A 130 1.09 0.44 -25.70
C HIS A 130 1.01 1.39 -24.50
N LEU A 131 -0.14 1.41 -23.85
CA LEU A 131 -0.39 2.18 -22.62
C LEU A 131 -0.49 1.19 -21.44
N ALA A 132 0.53 1.11 -20.61
CA ALA A 132 0.52 0.22 -19.45
C ALA A 132 -0.37 0.75 -18.34
N LEU A 133 -1.30 -0.06 -17.89
CA LEU A 133 -2.16 0.17 -16.71
C LEU A 133 -2.17 -1.09 -15.83
N ALA A 134 -2.28 -0.95 -14.52
CA ALA A 134 -2.76 -2.06 -13.73
C ALA A 134 -4.16 -2.48 -14.23
N GLU A 135 -4.56 -3.77 -14.06
CA GLU A 135 -5.84 -4.28 -14.61
C GLU A 135 -7.02 -3.32 -14.31
N PRO A 136 -7.56 -2.65 -15.34
CA PRO A 136 -8.50 -1.53 -15.14
C PRO A 136 -9.88 -1.93 -14.59
N ARG A 137 -10.18 -3.24 -14.53
CA ARG A 137 -11.47 -3.74 -14.03
C ARG A 137 -11.41 -4.08 -12.54
N SER A 138 -10.22 -4.33 -11.98
CA SER A 138 -10.11 -4.87 -10.64
C SER A 138 -9.03 -4.26 -9.78
N VAL A 139 -7.90 -3.79 -10.34
CA VAL A 139 -6.79 -3.27 -9.56
C VAL A 139 -6.94 -1.77 -9.31
N PRO A 140 -6.79 -1.27 -8.07
CA PRO A 140 -7.07 0.12 -7.71
C PRO A 140 -6.45 1.16 -8.65
N ALA A 141 -5.15 1.11 -8.93
CA ALA A 141 -4.49 2.06 -9.83
C ALA A 141 -5.10 2.05 -11.23
N GLY A 142 -5.47 0.87 -11.74
CA GLY A 142 -6.12 0.73 -13.03
C GLY A 142 -7.56 1.24 -13.03
N ILE A 143 -8.31 0.98 -11.96
CA ILE A 143 -9.67 1.50 -11.77
C ILE A 143 -9.63 3.03 -11.78
N TYR A 144 -8.77 3.64 -10.98
CA TYR A 144 -8.61 5.09 -10.93
C TYR A 144 -8.18 5.70 -12.28
N ALA A 145 -7.25 5.06 -12.99
CA ALA A 145 -6.81 5.51 -14.31
C ALA A 145 -7.99 5.45 -15.32
N ARG A 146 -8.75 4.35 -15.33
CA ARG A 146 -9.94 4.19 -16.19
C ARG A 146 -11.02 5.22 -15.87
N GLU A 147 -11.32 5.44 -14.60
CA GLU A 147 -12.33 6.42 -14.16
C GLU A 147 -11.92 7.83 -14.59
N TYR A 148 -10.67 8.20 -14.39
CA TYR A 148 -10.14 9.48 -14.84
C TYR A 148 -10.27 9.66 -16.35
N LEU A 149 -9.82 8.69 -17.14
CA LEU A 149 -9.92 8.74 -18.59
C LEU A 149 -11.37 8.72 -19.10
N ARG A 150 -12.28 8.01 -18.41
CA ARG A 150 -13.73 8.05 -18.72
C ARG A 150 -14.34 9.42 -18.46
N GLY A 151 -14.00 10.04 -17.33
CA GLY A 151 -14.45 11.39 -17.00
C GLY A 151 -14.07 12.40 -18.08
N LEU A 152 -12.93 12.21 -18.73
CA LEU A 152 -12.43 13.04 -19.84
C LEU A 152 -12.90 12.57 -21.23
N LYS A 153 -13.72 11.49 -21.34
CA LYS A 153 -14.15 10.85 -22.58
C LYS A 153 -12.99 10.36 -23.47
N LEU A 154 -11.88 9.99 -22.87
CA LEU A 154 -10.68 9.50 -23.55
C LEU A 154 -10.56 7.97 -23.50
N TRP A 155 -11.26 7.30 -22.57
CA TRP A 155 -11.12 5.86 -22.36
C TRP A 155 -11.34 5.04 -23.63
N ASP A 156 -12.42 5.30 -24.34
CA ASP A 156 -12.79 4.54 -25.55
C ASP A 156 -11.81 4.77 -26.72
N GLN A 157 -11.01 5.85 -26.65
CA GLN A 157 -9.99 6.16 -27.64
C GLN A 157 -8.64 5.48 -27.37
N VAL A 158 -8.43 4.99 -26.15
CA VAL A 158 -7.15 4.39 -25.73
C VAL A 158 -7.28 2.91 -25.34
N ILE A 159 -8.49 2.39 -25.10
CA ILE A 159 -8.71 1.05 -24.54
C ILE A 159 -8.02 -0.06 -25.36
N ASP A 160 -8.06 0.01 -26.67
CA ASP A 160 -7.45 -1.00 -27.56
C ASP A 160 -5.91 -1.02 -27.50
N ARG A 161 -5.31 0.00 -26.88
CA ARG A 161 -3.85 0.14 -26.68
C ARG A 161 -3.45 -0.13 -25.23
N VAL A 162 -4.42 -0.40 -24.36
CA VAL A 162 -4.15 -0.69 -22.95
C VAL A 162 -3.51 -2.06 -22.82
N VAL A 163 -2.34 -2.10 -22.18
CA VAL A 163 -1.66 -3.31 -21.75
C VAL A 163 -1.91 -3.48 -20.25
N PRO A 164 -2.85 -4.36 -19.86
CA PRO A 164 -3.15 -4.58 -18.46
C PRO A 164 -2.03 -5.35 -17.76
N THR A 165 -1.73 -4.98 -16.52
CA THR A 165 -0.71 -5.64 -15.70
C THR A 165 -1.30 -6.07 -14.36
N GLU A 166 -0.64 -7.03 -13.72
CA GLU A 166 -1.10 -7.61 -12.45
C GLU A 166 -1.31 -6.56 -11.34
N ASN A 167 -0.44 -5.56 -11.28
CA ASN A 167 -0.50 -4.47 -10.31
C ASN A 167 0.22 -3.23 -10.85
N VAL A 168 0.21 -2.12 -10.08
CA VAL A 168 0.81 -0.86 -10.53
C VAL A 168 2.32 -0.94 -10.75
N ARG A 169 3.04 -1.81 -10.01
CA ARG A 169 4.48 -2.01 -10.22
C ARG A 169 4.76 -2.74 -11.53
N GLY A 170 3.87 -3.64 -11.94
CA GLY A 170 3.91 -4.24 -13.27
C GLY A 170 3.74 -3.20 -14.39
N ALA A 171 2.82 -2.22 -14.20
CA ALA A 171 2.65 -1.13 -15.16
C ALA A 171 3.91 -0.24 -15.24
N LEU A 172 4.51 0.10 -14.10
CA LEU A 172 5.78 0.82 -14.06
C LEU A 172 6.88 0.04 -14.79
N ALA A 173 7.04 -1.25 -14.48
CA ALA A 173 8.07 -2.11 -15.08
C ALA A 173 7.91 -2.24 -16.60
N ALA A 174 6.69 -2.28 -17.11
CA ALA A 174 6.43 -2.31 -18.55
C ALA A 174 6.98 -1.05 -19.27
N VAL A 175 6.84 0.13 -18.62
CA VAL A 175 7.42 1.38 -19.16
C VAL A 175 8.93 1.40 -18.99
N GLU A 176 9.46 0.98 -17.84
CA GLU A 176 10.90 0.93 -17.56
C GLU A 176 11.69 0.07 -18.55
N THR A 177 11.06 -0.99 -19.06
CA THR A 177 11.67 -1.95 -19.97
C THR A 177 11.38 -1.65 -21.45
N GLY A 178 10.62 -0.57 -21.73
CA GLY A 178 10.23 -0.21 -23.11
C GLY A 178 9.15 -1.12 -23.71
N ASN A 179 8.52 -1.99 -22.91
CA ASN A 179 7.40 -2.82 -23.34
C ASN A 179 6.09 -2.00 -23.46
N ALA A 180 6.08 -0.79 -22.90
CA ALA A 180 5.02 0.18 -23.09
C ALA A 180 5.60 1.57 -23.36
N ASP A 181 4.93 2.31 -24.28
CA ASP A 181 5.34 3.67 -24.66
C ASP A 181 5.04 4.69 -23.57
N ALA A 182 3.98 4.44 -22.79
CA ALA A 182 3.54 5.23 -21.64
C ALA A 182 2.82 4.34 -20.63
N GLY A 183 2.64 4.85 -19.42
CA GLY A 183 1.84 4.18 -18.39
C GLY A 183 1.19 5.19 -17.46
N ILE A 184 0.11 4.77 -16.77
CA ILE A 184 -0.48 5.55 -15.68
C ILE A 184 -0.24 4.78 -14.38
N VAL A 185 0.47 5.41 -13.48
CA VAL A 185 0.88 4.86 -12.18
C VAL A 185 0.66 5.89 -11.08
N TYR A 186 0.93 5.55 -9.84
CA TYR A 186 0.96 6.56 -8.79
C TYR A 186 2.27 7.37 -8.83
N LYS A 187 2.22 8.60 -8.35
CA LYS A 187 3.39 9.46 -8.24
C LYS A 187 4.50 8.84 -7.38
N THR A 188 4.11 8.13 -6.34
CA THR A 188 5.04 7.37 -5.48
C THR A 188 5.78 6.28 -6.25
N ASP A 189 5.12 5.56 -7.17
CA ASP A 189 5.76 4.55 -8.00
C ASP A 189 6.74 5.17 -9.00
N ALA A 190 6.37 6.29 -9.62
CA ALA A 190 7.27 7.02 -10.52
C ALA A 190 8.51 7.53 -9.78
N GLY A 191 8.35 7.97 -8.52
CA GLY A 191 9.42 8.56 -7.71
C GLY A 191 10.55 7.61 -7.33
N ILE A 192 10.32 6.29 -7.33
CA ILE A 192 11.35 5.30 -7.01
C ILE A 192 12.18 4.88 -8.23
N SER A 193 11.72 5.19 -9.44
CA SER A 193 12.36 4.76 -10.69
C SER A 193 13.25 5.87 -11.28
N LYS A 194 14.43 5.47 -11.73
CA LYS A 194 15.32 6.32 -12.53
C LYS A 194 15.19 6.07 -14.05
N LYS A 195 14.35 5.08 -14.43
CA LYS A 195 14.19 4.66 -15.84
C LYS A 195 12.98 5.30 -16.51
N VAL A 196 12.12 5.94 -15.73
CA VAL A 196 10.98 6.67 -16.26
C VAL A 196 11.06 8.14 -15.85
N ARG A 197 10.35 8.99 -16.59
CA ARG A 197 10.05 10.36 -16.18
C ARG A 197 8.54 10.58 -16.14
N VAL A 198 8.10 11.43 -15.24
CA VAL A 198 6.73 11.92 -15.23
C VAL A 198 6.57 12.87 -16.41
N ALA A 199 5.67 12.52 -17.32
CA ALA A 199 5.32 13.34 -18.47
C ALA A 199 4.15 14.27 -18.17
N PHE A 200 3.19 13.81 -17.35
CA PHE A 200 2.05 14.57 -16.91
C PHE A 200 1.64 14.12 -15.50
N GLU A 201 1.36 15.07 -14.62
CA GLU A 201 0.78 14.82 -13.29
C GLU A 201 -0.69 15.22 -13.30
N VAL A 202 -1.57 14.31 -12.89
CA VAL A 202 -3.01 14.58 -12.79
C VAL A 202 -3.25 15.58 -11.66
N PRO A 203 -3.85 16.74 -11.94
CA PRO A 203 -4.17 17.70 -10.88
C PRO A 203 -5.11 17.09 -9.85
N ARG A 204 -4.81 17.27 -8.57
CA ARG A 204 -5.59 16.64 -7.48
C ARG A 204 -7.08 17.00 -7.50
N ALA A 205 -7.42 18.20 -7.96
CA ALA A 205 -8.79 18.67 -8.07
C ALA A 205 -9.58 17.97 -9.21
N GLU A 206 -8.87 17.44 -10.20
CA GLU A 206 -9.43 16.82 -11.40
C GLU A 206 -9.33 15.29 -11.37
N GLY A 207 -8.43 14.77 -10.53
CA GLY A 207 -8.14 13.36 -10.39
C GLY A 207 -9.11 12.63 -9.48
N PRO A 208 -9.05 11.29 -9.47
CA PRO A 208 -9.82 10.47 -8.54
C PRO A 208 -9.36 10.69 -7.10
N ARG A 209 -10.27 10.52 -6.15
CA ARG A 209 -9.92 10.50 -4.72
C ARG A 209 -9.25 9.16 -4.37
N ILE A 210 -7.93 9.17 -4.31
CA ILE A 210 -7.15 7.99 -3.96
C ILE A 210 -7.04 7.93 -2.44
N SER A 211 -7.37 6.78 -1.87
CA SER A 211 -7.32 6.54 -0.42
C SER A 211 -6.71 5.18 -0.13
N TYR A 212 -5.95 5.11 0.95
CA TYR A 212 -5.34 3.87 1.44
C TYR A 212 -5.90 3.54 2.83
N PRO A 213 -6.97 2.76 2.89
CA PRO A 213 -7.48 2.25 4.16
C PRO A 213 -6.63 1.09 4.67
N PHE A 214 -6.31 1.14 5.96
CA PHE A 214 -5.61 0.11 6.71
C PHE A 214 -6.54 -0.48 7.75
N ALA A 215 -6.47 -1.80 7.97
CA ALA A 215 -7.29 -2.46 8.97
C ALA A 215 -6.66 -3.75 9.49
N VAL A 216 -7.01 -4.12 10.71
CA VAL A 216 -6.76 -5.46 11.27
C VAL A 216 -7.80 -6.43 10.72
N ILE A 217 -7.39 -7.64 10.33
CA ILE A 217 -8.29 -8.69 9.85
C ILE A 217 -8.93 -9.42 11.03
N ALA A 218 -10.25 -9.60 10.98
CA ALA A 218 -11.04 -10.19 12.07
C ALA A 218 -10.61 -11.62 12.43
N GLY A 219 -10.12 -12.39 11.45
CA GLY A 219 -9.58 -13.73 11.62
C GLY A 219 -8.19 -13.82 12.26
N SER A 220 -7.52 -12.68 12.48
CA SER A 220 -6.20 -12.64 13.10
C SER A 220 -6.21 -13.28 14.49
N LYS A 221 -5.26 -14.16 14.72
CA LYS A 221 -4.98 -14.73 16.06
C LYS A 221 -4.04 -13.85 16.87
N ARG A 222 -3.48 -12.79 16.27
CA ARG A 222 -2.47 -11.88 16.84
C ARG A 222 -3.02 -10.45 16.93
N ARG A 223 -4.29 -10.30 17.28
CA ARG A 223 -5.02 -9.01 17.21
C ARG A 223 -4.33 -7.87 17.93
N GLU A 224 -3.77 -8.13 19.12
CA GLU A 224 -3.09 -7.09 19.90
C GLU A 224 -1.78 -6.65 19.24
N ALA A 225 -0.98 -7.57 18.72
CA ALA A 225 0.22 -7.25 17.96
C ALA A 225 -0.14 -6.49 16.66
N ALA A 226 -1.19 -6.93 15.96
CA ALA A 226 -1.69 -6.25 14.77
C ALA A 226 -2.17 -4.82 15.07
N ARG A 227 -2.87 -4.60 16.20
CA ARG A 227 -3.27 -3.24 16.65
C ARG A 227 -2.05 -2.36 16.97
N ARG A 228 -1.01 -2.92 17.62
CA ARG A 228 0.22 -2.17 17.88
C ARG A 228 0.90 -1.73 16.59
N PHE A 229 1.01 -2.63 15.60
CA PHE A 229 1.62 -2.28 14.32
C PHE A 229 0.76 -1.29 13.54
N LEU A 230 -0.58 -1.44 13.54
CA LEU A 230 -1.48 -0.46 12.94
C LEU A 230 -1.29 0.94 13.57
N ALA A 231 -1.23 1.02 14.90
CA ALA A 231 -0.97 2.28 15.59
C ALA A 231 0.41 2.87 15.25
N TYR A 232 1.42 2.02 15.06
CA TYR A 232 2.74 2.47 14.61
C TYR A 232 2.70 3.04 13.20
N LEU A 233 1.92 2.44 12.29
CA LEU A 233 1.74 2.97 10.91
C LEU A 233 1.10 4.36 10.89
N GLU A 234 0.32 4.72 11.91
CA GLU A 234 -0.30 6.03 12.10
C GLU A 234 0.59 7.01 12.89
N ALA A 235 1.67 6.54 13.48
CA ALA A 235 2.58 7.36 14.28
C ALA A 235 3.43 8.32 13.42
N PRO A 236 3.84 9.48 13.94
CA PRO A 236 4.60 10.48 13.20
C PRO A 236 5.84 9.92 12.49
N ALA A 237 6.54 8.95 13.10
CA ALA A 237 7.72 8.34 12.51
C ALA A 237 7.41 7.56 11.22
N ALA A 238 6.35 6.75 11.21
CA ALA A 238 5.93 6.00 10.03
C ALA A 238 5.32 6.95 8.97
N LEU A 239 4.52 7.94 9.39
CA LEU A 239 3.96 8.94 8.49
C LEU A 239 5.06 9.76 7.79
N ALA A 240 6.15 10.09 8.50
CA ALA A 240 7.32 10.75 7.90
C ALA A 240 7.99 9.88 6.82
N ILE A 241 8.06 8.54 7.03
CA ILE A 241 8.57 7.62 6.01
C ILE A 241 7.62 7.59 4.81
N PHE A 242 6.31 7.46 5.00
CA PHE A 242 5.36 7.53 3.90
C PHE A 242 5.48 8.84 3.11
N ALA A 243 5.56 9.98 3.79
CA ALA A 243 5.75 11.29 3.16
C ALA A 243 7.07 11.37 2.36
N LYS A 244 8.16 10.80 2.89
CA LYS A 244 9.46 10.69 2.19
C LYS A 244 9.33 9.95 0.85
N TYR A 245 8.47 8.93 0.78
CA TYR A 245 8.17 8.19 -0.46
C TYR A 245 7.11 8.88 -1.34
N GLY A 246 6.64 10.06 -0.95
CA GLY A 246 5.72 10.88 -1.74
C GLY A 246 4.24 10.58 -1.51
N PHE A 247 3.88 9.76 -0.53
CA PHE A 247 2.49 9.62 -0.10
C PHE A 247 1.97 10.90 0.51
N LEU A 248 0.70 11.18 0.28
CA LEU A 248 0.01 12.30 0.90
C LEU A 248 -0.64 11.84 2.20
N ILE A 249 -0.44 12.63 3.25
CA ILE A 249 -1.07 12.39 4.54
C ILE A 249 -2.33 13.27 4.60
N PRO A 250 -3.54 12.68 4.64
CA PRO A 250 -4.77 13.44 4.84
C PRO A 250 -4.73 14.17 6.20
N SER A 251 -5.16 15.42 6.21
CA SER A 251 -5.32 16.23 7.43
C SER A 251 -6.55 15.82 8.23
#